data_1b4233b0c5c0b2baafb4833b878d9797
#
_entry.id   1b4233b0c5c0b2baafb4833b878d9797
#
_cell.length_a   1.000
_cell.length_b   1.000
_cell.length_c   1.000
_cell.angle_alpha   90.00
_cell.angle_beta   90.00
_cell.angle_gamma   90.00
#
_symmetry.space_group_name_H-M   'P 1'
#
loop_
_entity.id
_entity.type
_entity.pdbx_description
1 polymer ?
#
loop_
_entity_poly.entity_id
_entity_poly.type
_entity_poly.pdbx_seq_one_letter_code
_entity_poly.pdbx_strand_id
1 'polypeptide(L)'
;MRSPAPPAFTLVPLAVRHAPAMAAVLADPALYRFTGGEPPGAAELERRYARQLAGPGEAGVAWVNFLVRVEESGTFAGYVQATVTRGAEAEVAWVVGTAWQGRGLAKAAARALAARLADEGVRGLTAYIHPGHTASESVARALGLRPDGSRRDDERRWAGPAPLSPARTAAR
;
A
#
# COMPACT_ATOMS: atom_id res chain seq x y z
N MET A 1 -13.23 13.68 -19.32
CA MET A 1 -13.96 12.46 -18.90
C MET A 1 -13.55 12.14 -17.47
N ARG A 2 -14.49 12.14 -16.50
CA ARG A 2 -14.18 11.77 -15.11
C ARG A 2 -14.00 10.25 -15.06
N SER A 3 -12.89 9.77 -14.54
CA SER A 3 -12.75 8.35 -14.22
C SER A 3 -13.91 7.92 -13.30
N PRO A 4 -14.46 6.72 -13.52
CA PRO A 4 -15.51 6.20 -12.64
C PRO A 4 -15.00 6.19 -11.18
N ALA A 5 -15.92 6.37 -10.24
CA ALA A 5 -15.60 6.24 -8.84
C ALA A 5 -15.03 4.82 -8.57
N PRO A 6 -14.04 4.69 -7.67
CA PRO A 6 -13.54 3.38 -7.32
C PRO A 6 -14.66 2.53 -6.69
N PRO A 7 -14.64 1.20 -6.83
CA PRO A 7 -15.57 0.34 -6.13
C PRO A 7 -15.45 0.54 -4.61
N ALA A 8 -16.56 0.42 -3.89
CA ALA A 8 -16.55 0.45 -2.43
C ALA A 8 -15.67 -0.68 -1.88
N PHE A 9 -14.85 -0.38 -0.90
CA PHE A 9 -13.88 -1.31 -0.32
C PHE A 9 -13.67 -1.08 1.16
N THR A 10 -13.16 -2.11 1.82
CA THR A 10 -12.73 -2.07 3.22
C THR A 10 -11.26 -2.48 3.31
N LEU A 11 -10.48 -1.78 4.14
CA LEU A 11 -9.14 -2.22 4.54
C LEU A 11 -9.27 -3.26 5.66
N VAL A 12 -8.90 -4.50 5.34
CA VAL A 12 -8.97 -5.64 6.26
C VAL A 12 -7.58 -5.91 6.82
N PRO A 13 -7.38 -5.98 8.15
CA PRO A 13 -6.09 -6.35 8.70
C PRO A 13 -5.59 -7.68 8.14
N LEU A 14 -4.30 -7.74 7.84
CA LEU A 14 -3.66 -8.95 7.35
C LEU A 14 -3.84 -10.10 8.34
N ALA A 15 -4.10 -11.30 7.83
CA ALA A 15 -4.07 -12.54 8.59
C ALA A 15 -3.56 -13.68 7.71
N VAL A 16 -2.91 -14.69 8.32
CA VAL A 16 -2.33 -15.83 7.60
C VAL A 16 -3.39 -16.56 6.75
N ARG A 17 -4.61 -16.70 7.27
CA ARG A 17 -5.73 -17.35 6.56
C ARG A 17 -6.12 -16.69 5.22
N HIS A 18 -5.67 -15.48 4.96
CA HIS A 18 -5.94 -14.78 3.70
C HIS A 18 -5.01 -15.20 2.55
N ALA A 19 -3.95 -15.93 2.84
CA ALA A 19 -2.92 -16.28 1.87
C ALA A 19 -3.44 -17.03 0.64
N PRO A 20 -4.34 -18.04 0.74
CA PRO A 20 -4.86 -18.73 -0.44
C PRO A 20 -5.62 -17.79 -1.39
N ALA A 21 -6.47 -16.92 -0.85
CA ALA A 21 -7.23 -15.95 -1.64
C ALA A 21 -6.30 -14.91 -2.29
N MET A 22 -5.28 -14.46 -1.55
CA MET A 22 -4.32 -13.50 -2.08
C MET A 22 -3.35 -14.09 -3.09
N ALA A 23 -3.03 -15.39 -3.02
CA ALA A 23 -2.25 -16.06 -4.05
C ALA A 23 -2.92 -15.95 -5.43
N ALA A 24 -4.25 -16.10 -5.49
CA ALA A 24 -5.01 -15.92 -6.72
C ALA A 24 -4.98 -14.46 -7.23
N VAL A 25 -5.09 -13.48 -6.33
CA VAL A 25 -5.01 -12.04 -6.68
C VAL A 25 -3.64 -11.66 -7.22
N LEU A 26 -2.57 -12.26 -6.69
CA LEU A 26 -1.17 -11.97 -7.01
C LEU A 26 -0.57 -12.93 -8.06
N ALA A 27 -1.39 -13.76 -8.69
CA ALA A 27 -0.92 -14.79 -9.64
C ALA A 27 -0.44 -14.25 -10.99
N ASP A 28 -0.81 -13.02 -11.36
CA ASP A 28 -0.43 -12.48 -12.66
C ASP A 28 1.04 -12.01 -12.67
N PRO A 29 1.91 -12.60 -13.54
CA PRO A 29 3.30 -12.17 -13.66
C PRO A 29 3.49 -10.69 -14.03
N ALA A 30 2.49 -10.06 -14.66
CA ALA A 30 2.53 -8.65 -15.01
C ALA A 30 2.70 -7.72 -13.79
N LEU A 31 2.27 -8.15 -12.60
CA LEU A 31 2.44 -7.41 -11.35
C LEU A 31 3.91 -7.24 -10.95
N TYR A 32 4.78 -8.12 -11.43
CA TYR A 32 6.20 -8.21 -11.04
C TYR A 32 7.15 -7.55 -12.06
N ARG A 33 6.58 -6.97 -13.13
CA ARG A 33 7.37 -6.35 -14.21
C ARG A 33 8.35 -5.28 -13.73
N PHE A 34 7.98 -4.51 -12.71
CA PHE A 34 8.78 -3.40 -12.18
C PHE A 34 9.47 -3.71 -10.86
N THR A 35 8.92 -4.64 -10.09
CA THR A 35 9.44 -5.00 -8.76
C THR A 35 10.31 -6.24 -8.78
N GLY A 36 10.28 -6.98 -9.89
CA GLY A 36 10.96 -8.28 -9.97
C GLY A 36 10.27 -9.36 -9.14
N GLY A 37 10.82 -10.58 -9.22
CA GLY A 37 10.26 -11.74 -8.55
C GLY A 37 9.22 -12.49 -9.38
N GLU A 38 8.57 -13.44 -8.74
CA GLU A 38 7.55 -14.31 -9.33
C GLU A 38 6.28 -14.33 -8.47
N PRO A 39 5.12 -14.70 -9.06
CA PRO A 39 3.90 -14.89 -8.31
C PRO A 39 4.07 -15.88 -7.16
N PRO A 40 3.80 -15.48 -5.89
CA PRO A 40 3.95 -16.35 -4.75
C PRO A 40 2.82 -17.38 -4.68
N GLY A 41 3.14 -18.62 -4.30
CA GLY A 41 2.14 -19.61 -3.94
C GLY A 41 1.52 -19.35 -2.56
N ALA A 42 0.39 -20.03 -2.27
CA ALA A 42 -0.32 -19.88 -1.00
C ALA A 42 0.57 -20.17 0.22
N ALA A 43 1.33 -21.26 0.20
CA ALA A 43 2.23 -21.63 1.28
C ALA A 43 3.37 -20.63 1.51
N GLU A 44 3.86 -20.00 0.45
CA GLU A 44 4.84 -18.93 0.55
C GLU A 44 4.23 -17.67 1.20
N LEU A 45 3.03 -17.29 0.77
CA LEU A 45 2.28 -16.17 1.36
C LEU A 45 1.94 -16.42 2.83
N GLU A 46 1.57 -17.63 3.22
CA GLU A 46 1.34 -17.99 4.63
C GLU A 46 2.58 -17.71 5.48
N ARG A 47 3.77 -18.17 5.03
CA ARG A 47 5.03 -17.90 5.73
C ARG A 47 5.37 -16.40 5.75
N ARG A 48 5.13 -15.69 4.63
CA ARG A 48 5.35 -14.24 4.53
C ARG A 48 4.44 -13.48 5.49
N TYR A 49 3.17 -13.82 5.54
CA TYR A 49 2.18 -13.17 6.40
C TYR A 49 2.45 -13.44 7.88
N ALA A 50 2.86 -14.66 8.23
CA ALA A 50 3.30 -14.97 9.59
C ALA A 50 4.48 -14.07 10.03
N ARG A 51 5.49 -13.88 9.16
CA ARG A 51 6.60 -12.96 9.45
C ARG A 51 6.14 -11.50 9.56
N GLN A 52 5.25 -11.05 8.67
CA GLN A 52 4.73 -9.68 8.71
C GLN A 52 3.93 -9.41 9.99
N LEU A 53 3.18 -10.39 10.47
CA LEU A 53 2.43 -10.29 11.73
C LEU A 53 3.33 -10.35 12.97
N ALA A 54 4.47 -11.05 12.90
CA ALA A 54 5.46 -11.05 13.97
C ALA A 54 6.18 -9.69 14.10
N GLY A 55 6.16 -8.89 13.04
CA GLY A 55 6.80 -7.57 13.02
C GLY A 55 8.30 -7.63 12.73
N PRO A 56 8.94 -6.46 12.59
CA PRO A 56 10.35 -6.35 12.19
C PRO A 56 11.35 -6.72 13.31
N GLY A 57 10.91 -6.83 14.56
CA GLY A 57 11.81 -7.07 15.70
C GLY A 57 12.75 -5.92 16.03
N GLU A 58 12.57 -4.77 15.42
CA GLU A 58 13.39 -3.57 15.61
C GLU A 58 12.62 -2.52 16.43
N ALA A 59 13.26 -1.97 17.46
CA ALA A 59 12.65 -0.97 18.31
C ALA A 59 12.35 0.32 17.54
N GLY A 60 11.10 0.81 17.67
CA GLY A 60 10.66 2.01 16.99
C GLY A 60 10.29 1.82 15.52
N VAL A 61 10.27 0.57 15.03
CA VAL A 61 9.79 0.22 13.69
C VAL A 61 8.55 -0.67 13.81
N ALA A 62 7.52 -0.37 13.02
CA ALA A 62 6.30 -1.18 12.97
C ALA A 62 5.90 -1.43 11.51
N TRP A 63 5.40 -2.61 11.23
CA TRP A 63 4.77 -2.94 9.97
C TRP A 63 3.26 -2.86 10.07
N VAL A 64 2.65 -2.16 9.13
CA VAL A 64 1.20 -2.00 9.00
C VAL A 64 0.79 -2.63 7.67
N ASN A 65 -0.09 -3.62 7.73
CA ASN A 65 -0.47 -4.41 6.53
C ASN A 65 -1.98 -4.56 6.47
N PHE A 66 -2.59 -4.13 5.37
CA PHE A 66 -4.00 -4.29 5.09
C PHE A 66 -4.23 -4.90 3.71
N LEU A 67 -5.22 -5.77 3.64
CA LEU A 67 -5.78 -6.23 2.38
C LEU A 67 -6.95 -5.33 1.97
N VAL A 68 -7.08 -5.12 0.67
CA VAL A 68 -8.18 -4.36 0.08
C VAL A 68 -9.27 -5.35 -0.31
N ARG A 69 -10.40 -5.33 0.41
CA ARG A 69 -11.57 -6.15 0.11
C ARG A 69 -12.64 -5.31 -0.56
N VAL A 70 -13.08 -5.72 -1.74
CA VAL A 70 -14.18 -5.08 -2.46
C VAL A 70 -15.50 -5.50 -1.81
N GLU A 71 -16.34 -4.53 -1.45
CA GLU A 71 -17.56 -4.80 -0.67
C GLU A 71 -18.61 -5.57 -1.45
N GLU A 72 -18.85 -5.21 -2.70
CA GLU A 72 -19.85 -5.84 -3.56
C GLU A 72 -19.63 -7.34 -3.76
N SER A 73 -18.38 -7.74 -4.00
CA SER A 73 -18.02 -9.14 -4.26
C SER A 73 -17.52 -9.89 -3.03
N GLY A 74 -17.12 -9.18 -1.97
CA GLY A 74 -16.44 -9.73 -0.81
C GLY A 74 -15.02 -10.26 -1.09
N THR A 75 -14.51 -10.09 -2.33
CA THR A 75 -13.20 -10.61 -2.75
C THR A 75 -12.09 -9.63 -2.45
N PHE A 76 -10.88 -10.15 -2.27
CA PHE A 76 -9.69 -9.31 -2.17
C PHE A 76 -9.24 -8.82 -3.55
N ALA A 77 -8.78 -7.59 -3.61
CA ALA A 77 -8.32 -6.93 -4.83
C ALA A 77 -6.83 -6.58 -4.80
N GLY A 78 -6.21 -6.63 -3.63
CA GLY A 78 -4.81 -6.25 -3.45
C GLY A 78 -4.48 -5.97 -1.99
N TYR A 79 -3.39 -5.25 -1.78
CA TYR A 79 -2.95 -4.84 -0.45
C TYR A 79 -2.35 -3.44 -0.43
N VAL A 80 -2.34 -2.85 0.74
CA VAL A 80 -1.57 -1.65 1.08
C VAL A 80 -0.78 -1.91 2.36
N GLN A 81 0.42 -1.38 2.43
CA GLN A 81 1.29 -1.60 3.57
C GLN A 81 2.13 -0.38 3.90
N ALA A 82 2.61 -0.29 5.13
CA ALA A 82 3.54 0.72 5.57
C ALA A 82 4.59 0.14 6.52
N THR A 83 5.81 0.67 6.42
CA THR A 83 6.83 0.55 7.46
C THR A 83 6.90 1.88 8.18
N VAL A 84 6.47 1.92 9.43
CA VAL A 84 6.43 3.13 10.25
C VAL A 84 7.68 3.16 11.12
N THR A 85 8.44 4.26 11.03
CA THR A 85 9.66 4.46 11.80
C THR A 85 9.46 5.58 12.82
N ARG A 86 9.75 5.27 14.08
CA ARG A 86 9.64 6.20 15.23
C ARG A 86 8.28 6.91 15.34
N GLY A 87 7.24 6.27 14.83
CA GLY A 87 5.86 6.77 14.85
C GLY A 87 5.60 8.03 14.02
N ALA A 88 6.58 8.53 13.25
CA ALA A 88 6.47 9.81 12.57
C ALA A 88 6.61 9.74 11.03
N GLU A 89 7.38 8.78 10.54
CA GLU A 89 7.64 8.59 9.11
C GLU A 89 7.15 7.21 8.67
N ALA A 90 6.54 7.13 7.50
CA ALA A 90 6.08 5.86 6.96
C ALA A 90 6.52 5.69 5.50
N GLU A 91 7.17 4.58 5.20
CA GLU A 91 7.35 4.10 3.84
C GLU A 91 6.13 3.27 3.46
N VAL A 92 5.41 3.71 2.41
CA VAL A 92 4.15 3.09 1.98
C VAL A 92 4.31 2.37 0.65
N ALA A 93 3.58 1.27 0.49
CA ALA A 93 3.51 0.50 -0.75
C ALA A 93 2.09 -0.01 -1.00
N TRP A 94 1.79 -0.32 -2.24
CA TRP A 94 0.49 -0.79 -2.71
C TRP A 94 0.64 -1.74 -3.89
N VAL A 95 -0.23 -2.72 -3.94
CA VAL A 95 -0.42 -3.60 -5.10
C VAL A 95 -1.90 -3.86 -5.28
N VAL A 96 -2.38 -3.73 -6.51
CA VAL A 96 -3.74 -4.09 -6.91
C VAL A 96 -3.66 -5.09 -8.05
N GLY A 97 -4.36 -6.22 -7.90
CA GLY A 97 -4.43 -7.27 -8.90
C GLY A 97 -4.93 -6.76 -10.25
N THR A 98 -4.45 -7.33 -11.34
CA THR A 98 -4.69 -6.84 -12.70
C THR A 98 -6.16 -6.71 -13.04
N ALA A 99 -7.01 -7.61 -12.56
CA ALA A 99 -8.47 -7.54 -12.74
C ALA A 99 -9.13 -6.30 -12.13
N TRP A 100 -8.45 -5.63 -11.19
CA TRP A 100 -8.96 -4.47 -10.46
C TRP A 100 -8.28 -3.16 -10.85
N GLN A 101 -7.27 -3.21 -11.72
CA GLN A 101 -6.55 -2.02 -12.19
C GLN A 101 -7.42 -1.12 -13.06
N GLY A 102 -7.02 0.14 -13.23
CA GLY A 102 -7.76 1.11 -14.04
C GLY A 102 -9.04 1.66 -13.42
N ARG A 103 -9.45 1.17 -12.24
CA ARG A 103 -10.70 1.55 -11.54
C ARG A 103 -10.48 2.56 -10.41
N GLY A 104 -9.30 3.14 -10.25
CA GLY A 104 -8.99 4.09 -9.17
C GLY A 104 -8.79 3.46 -7.79
N LEU A 105 -8.90 2.14 -7.65
CA LEU A 105 -8.87 1.43 -6.37
C LEU A 105 -7.53 1.59 -5.64
N ALA A 106 -6.40 1.51 -6.35
CA ALA A 106 -5.08 1.71 -5.73
C ALA A 106 -4.94 3.10 -5.09
N LYS A 107 -5.41 4.16 -5.78
CA LYS A 107 -5.39 5.53 -5.23
C LYS A 107 -6.27 5.66 -4.00
N ALA A 108 -7.47 5.08 -4.04
CA ALA A 108 -8.41 5.13 -2.94
C ALA A 108 -7.89 4.37 -1.71
N ALA A 109 -7.37 3.16 -1.90
CA ALA A 109 -6.81 2.34 -0.83
C ALA A 109 -5.55 2.97 -0.21
N ALA A 110 -4.64 3.50 -1.03
CA ALA A 110 -3.45 4.20 -0.54
C ALA A 110 -3.80 5.47 0.26
N ARG A 111 -4.81 6.22 -0.17
CA ARG A 111 -5.33 7.38 0.60
C ARG A 111 -5.95 6.96 1.93
N ALA A 112 -6.70 5.88 1.95
CA ALA A 112 -7.28 5.35 3.19
C ALA A 112 -6.19 4.92 4.18
N LEU A 113 -5.13 4.25 3.70
CA LEU A 113 -3.96 3.94 4.53
C LEU A 113 -3.28 5.22 5.04
N ALA A 114 -3.02 6.20 4.16
CA ALA A 114 -2.36 7.45 4.53
C ALA A 114 -3.15 8.24 5.58
N ALA A 115 -4.47 8.30 5.46
CA ALA A 115 -5.35 8.94 6.44
C ALA A 115 -5.26 8.24 7.81
N ARG A 116 -5.32 6.91 7.83
CA ARG A 116 -5.16 6.12 9.05
C ARG A 116 -3.81 6.36 9.72
N LEU A 117 -2.72 6.34 8.95
CA LEU A 117 -1.38 6.62 9.46
C LEU A 117 -1.27 8.02 10.04
N ALA A 118 -1.89 9.00 9.41
CA ALA A 118 -1.93 10.38 9.91
C ALA A 118 -2.70 10.50 11.24
N ASP A 119 -3.81 9.77 11.39
CA ASP A 119 -4.56 9.68 12.64
C ASP A 119 -3.73 9.04 13.77
N GLU A 120 -2.83 8.12 13.45
CA GLU A 120 -1.88 7.48 14.35
C GLU A 120 -0.61 8.33 14.61
N GLY A 121 -0.51 9.52 14.00
CA GLY A 121 0.56 10.50 14.27
C GLY A 121 1.67 10.55 13.23
N VAL A 122 1.62 9.75 12.17
CA VAL A 122 2.57 9.83 11.05
C VAL A 122 2.47 11.20 10.38
N ARG A 123 3.61 11.83 10.11
CA ARG A 123 3.72 13.17 9.52
C ARG A 123 4.32 13.20 8.13
N GLY A 124 5.19 12.23 7.82
CA GLY A 124 5.85 12.11 6.53
C GLY A 124 5.54 10.77 5.87
N LEU A 125 5.36 10.79 4.56
CA LEU A 125 5.17 9.60 3.74
C LEU A 125 6.27 9.51 2.70
N THR A 126 6.78 8.32 2.46
CA THR A 126 7.69 7.99 1.38
C THR A 126 7.22 6.78 0.61
N ALA A 127 7.58 6.70 -0.67
CA ALA A 127 7.39 5.52 -1.51
C ALA A 127 8.57 5.40 -2.47
N TYR A 128 8.96 4.18 -2.81
CA TYR A 128 9.97 3.90 -3.81
C TYR A 128 9.30 3.31 -5.04
N ILE A 129 9.55 3.92 -6.20
CA ILE A 129 8.84 3.58 -7.43
C ILE A 129 9.83 3.52 -8.58
N HIS A 130 9.81 2.40 -9.31
CA HIS A 130 10.61 2.24 -10.52
C HIS A 130 10.22 3.30 -11.55
N PRO A 131 11.21 4.01 -12.16
CA PRO A 131 10.95 4.96 -13.24
C PRO A 131 10.23 4.25 -14.40
N GLY A 132 9.16 4.87 -14.88
CA GLY A 132 8.31 4.26 -15.92
C GLY A 132 7.13 3.44 -15.38
N HIS A 133 7.06 3.17 -14.09
CA HIS A 133 5.84 2.61 -13.48
C HIS A 133 4.79 3.71 -13.29
N THR A 134 4.25 4.21 -14.40
CA THR A 134 3.35 5.39 -14.43
C THR A 134 2.10 5.22 -13.58
N ALA A 135 1.59 4.00 -13.45
CA ALA A 135 0.45 3.70 -12.59
C ALA A 135 0.78 3.98 -11.11
N SER A 136 1.91 3.48 -10.59
CA SER A 136 2.35 3.75 -9.21
C SER A 136 2.73 5.21 -9.00
N GLU A 137 3.39 5.86 -9.96
CA GLU A 137 3.65 7.30 -9.91
C GLU A 137 2.35 8.12 -9.79
N SER A 138 1.28 7.69 -10.48
CA SER A 138 -0.03 8.33 -10.39
C SER A 138 -0.66 8.19 -9.00
N VAL A 139 -0.43 7.06 -8.32
CA VAL A 139 -0.85 6.88 -6.92
C VAL A 139 -0.04 7.78 -5.99
N ALA A 140 1.29 7.82 -6.14
CA ALA A 140 2.15 8.70 -5.34
C ALA A 140 1.74 10.18 -5.46
N ARG A 141 1.50 10.66 -6.68
CA ARG A 141 0.97 12.04 -6.90
C ARG A 141 -0.38 12.25 -6.23
N ALA A 142 -1.26 11.23 -6.22
CA ALA A 142 -2.56 11.31 -5.56
C ALA A 142 -2.46 11.36 -4.03
N LEU A 143 -1.33 10.90 -3.46
CA LEU A 143 -0.97 11.08 -2.04
C LEU A 143 -0.26 12.41 -1.76
N GLY A 144 -0.02 13.24 -2.78
CA GLY A 144 0.74 14.49 -2.64
C GLY A 144 2.26 14.30 -2.62
N LEU A 145 2.75 13.09 -2.90
CA LEU A 145 4.18 12.82 -2.93
C LEU A 145 4.82 13.34 -4.22
N ARG A 146 6.09 13.70 -4.13
CA ARG A 146 6.91 14.16 -5.25
C ARG A 146 8.28 13.50 -5.21
N PRO A 147 8.93 13.28 -6.38
CA PRO A 147 10.32 12.83 -6.40
C PRO A 147 11.20 13.86 -5.68
N ASP A 148 12.07 13.41 -4.80
CA ASP A 148 13.01 14.29 -4.06
C ASP A 148 14.45 14.20 -4.55
N GLY A 149 14.69 13.47 -5.63
CA GLY A 149 16.02 13.26 -6.22
C GLY A 149 16.77 12.06 -5.66
N SER A 150 16.34 11.49 -4.53
CA SER A 150 16.96 10.30 -3.93
C SER A 150 16.54 9.02 -4.67
N ARG A 151 17.38 8.00 -4.56
CA ARG A 151 17.13 6.67 -5.14
C ARG A 151 17.52 5.58 -4.14
N ARG A 152 16.88 4.42 -4.31
CA ARG A 152 17.28 3.15 -3.72
C ARG A 152 17.25 2.11 -4.83
N ASP A 153 18.40 1.57 -5.18
CA ASP A 153 18.58 0.73 -6.37
C ASP A 153 18.04 1.44 -7.64
N ASP A 154 17.17 0.78 -8.39
CA ASP A 154 16.56 1.34 -9.60
C ASP A 154 15.29 2.18 -9.32
N GLU A 155 14.89 2.32 -8.07
CA GLU A 155 13.67 3.04 -7.70
C GLU A 155 13.97 4.49 -7.32
N ARG A 156 13.07 5.40 -7.70
CA ARG A 156 13.06 6.79 -7.25
C ARG A 156 12.29 6.91 -5.95
N ARG A 157 12.85 7.68 -5.02
CA ARG A 157 12.14 8.05 -3.80
C ARG A 157 11.14 9.17 -4.09
N TRP A 158 9.91 8.94 -3.65
CA TRP A 158 8.84 9.92 -3.63
C TRP A 158 8.56 10.25 -2.16
N ALA A 159 8.45 11.53 -1.82
CA ALA A 159 8.24 11.96 -0.45
C ALA A 159 7.27 13.14 -0.37
N GLY A 160 6.62 13.26 0.77
CA GLY A 160 5.71 14.36 1.06
C GLY A 160 5.08 14.26 2.45
N PRO A 161 4.35 15.29 2.88
CA PRO A 161 3.65 15.25 4.17
C PRO A 161 2.53 14.21 4.14
N ALA A 162 2.27 13.59 5.28
CA ALA A 162 1.03 12.84 5.48
C ALA A 162 -0.18 13.80 5.42
N PRO A 163 -1.37 13.31 5.04
CA PRO A 163 -2.57 14.14 5.02
C PRO A 163 -2.87 14.69 6.42
N LEU A 164 -3.55 15.83 6.48
CA LEU A 164 -4.00 16.38 7.76
C LEU A 164 -5.04 15.44 8.38
N SER A 165 -4.79 15.02 9.61
CA SER A 165 -5.78 14.25 10.37
C SER A 165 -6.93 15.15 10.79
N PRO A 166 -8.20 14.75 10.56
CA PRO A 166 -9.36 15.49 11.06
C PRO A 166 -9.31 15.75 12.57
N ALA A 167 -8.78 14.81 13.34
CA ALA A 167 -8.60 14.92 14.79
C ALA A 167 -7.64 16.06 15.18
N ARG A 168 -6.66 16.40 14.32
CA ARG A 168 -5.70 17.49 14.56
C ARG A 168 -6.21 18.85 14.11
N THR A 169 -7.18 18.89 13.22
CA THR A 169 -7.80 20.14 12.75
C THR A 169 -8.75 20.71 13.80
N ALA A 170 -9.34 19.88 14.66
CA ALA A 170 -10.26 20.27 15.72
C ALA A 170 -9.56 20.79 17.01
N ALA A 171 -8.23 20.73 17.10
CA ALA A 171 -7.43 21.11 18.27
C ALA A 171 -6.72 22.47 18.12
N ARG A 172 -7.14 23.31 17.14
CA ARG A 172 -6.63 24.68 16.97
C ARG A 172 -7.71 25.72 17.27
#